data_4802833b914f4ce205a6b88ecfe598a2
#
_entry.id   4802833b914f4ce205a6b88ecfe598a2
#
_cell.length_a   1.000
_cell.length_b   1.000
_cell.length_c   1.000
_cell.angle_alpha   90.00
_cell.angle_beta   90.00
_cell.angle_gamma   90.00
#
_symmetry.space_group_name_H-M   'P 1'
#
loop_
_entity.id
_entity.type
_entity.pdbx_description
1 polymer ?
#
loop_
_entity_poly.entity_id
_entity_poly.type
_entity_poly.pdbx_seq_one_letter_code
_entity_poly.pdbx_strand_id
1 'polypeptide(L)'
;MPPNSAKRIPAAGRFFAENLPVSANLDASLNSSLASRRALLKASLLAGVGLGLGACAKLPTSGPVRVADHGVRQADLVLQYAQGPVKGASPTQIVEGFLLACAAGYSDEFATARSFLLGQAASSWRPDAQVWIYDSAGNARVTDASDGSINVSAPALATLDAKGIYSVAFGGANHELTLSLATDGSGQWRIAALPDGVLLSATSFQNAFVAQNLYFFNRSRTALVADRRWVLRRRLTAHVVSALLTGPAPWLNQTLSSAIPDGVTLGSGGVEVSQAVATVDLSSEVANASANDKQAIVRQLATTLGQLGSVNQVIVDCGGTVIGSSATIRQGHRSPGAVVAASAAGLVRLEGNNTKVLLDASALGEGINGVAVADANTIYLQRNNALERLSVATKTLTQVNGDTDLGPVCADNSGWVWLYQGANVLVYSPQGTRYTLAVPSNLPIAAFDVASDGNRLAYAVAVGESMRVSVCAVVRDDKGVPTGLGESYSIYQTDVAALSWVDEVTVAVLATANTAGVAQLTYAPVGGMVTDMTQVTNAVRLVSGKHGGQVSVLTTQGQLMVSSGATWVPSYSGLRAATYSRV
;
A
#
# COMPACT_ATOMS: atom_id res chain seq x y z
N MET A 1 -7.68 12.94 65.48
CA MET A 1 -6.53 13.07 66.42
C MET A 1 -5.31 12.55 65.72
N PRO A 2 -4.24 13.35 65.56
CA PRO A 2 -2.90 12.98 65.08
C PRO A 2 -1.96 12.67 66.26
N PRO A 3 -0.67 12.38 66.14
CA PRO A 3 0.34 13.20 65.45
C PRO A 3 1.44 12.41 64.70
N ASN A 4 2.02 13.02 63.66
CA ASN A 4 3.21 13.87 63.64
C ASN A 4 4.56 13.20 63.97
N SER A 5 5.50 13.18 63.02
CA SER A 5 6.82 13.76 63.20
C SER A 5 7.68 13.77 61.95
N ALA A 6 8.08 14.96 61.61
CA ALA A 6 9.07 15.33 60.61
C ALA A 6 10.49 15.23 61.17
N LYS A 7 11.54 15.11 60.31
CA LYS A 7 12.90 15.72 60.43
C LYS A 7 13.62 15.46 59.11
N ARG A 8 13.88 16.43 58.33
CA ARG A 8 14.86 17.57 58.27
C ARG A 8 16.20 17.12 57.66
N ILE A 9 16.49 17.86 56.64
CA ILE A 9 17.70 18.07 55.83
C ILE A 9 18.88 18.52 56.70
N PRO A 10 20.16 18.38 56.25
CA PRO A 10 20.85 19.61 55.93
C PRO A 10 21.62 19.65 54.62
N ALA A 11 21.84 20.88 54.23
CA ALA A 11 22.44 21.43 53.04
C ALA A 11 23.96 21.69 53.19
N ALA A 12 24.52 22.03 52.00
CA ALA A 12 25.59 23.02 51.77
C ALA A 12 27.04 22.58 51.63
N GLY A 13 27.62 23.09 50.56
CA GLY A 13 29.06 23.19 50.33
C GLY A 13 29.37 23.80 48.97
N ARG A 14 29.42 25.14 48.92
CA ARG A 14 29.97 25.96 47.83
C ARG A 14 31.51 25.92 47.85
N PHE A 15 32.11 26.27 46.68
CA PHE A 15 33.27 27.19 46.46
C PHE A 15 34.00 26.74 45.21
N PHE A 16 34.56 27.50 44.26
CA PHE A 16 34.74 28.91 43.94
C PHE A 16 35.14 28.98 42.45
N ALA A 17 34.87 30.11 41.87
CA ALA A 17 35.30 30.55 40.54
C ALA A 17 36.72 31.12 40.56
N GLU A 18 37.28 31.29 39.38
CA GLU A 18 38.20 32.36 38.94
C GLU A 18 38.99 31.87 37.71
N ASN A 19 39.18 32.49 36.63
CA ASN A 19 39.28 33.82 36.06
C ASN A 19 39.95 33.69 34.68
N LEU A 20 39.46 34.47 33.74
CA LEU A 20 40.08 34.83 32.48
C LEU A 20 41.33 35.72 32.68
N PRO A 21 42.22 35.92 31.65
CA PRO A 21 42.03 37.02 30.74
C PRO A 21 42.49 36.74 29.25
N VAL A 22 41.78 37.23 28.27
CA VAL A 22 41.81 38.46 27.45
C VAL A 22 43.15 38.80 26.73
N SER A 23 43.03 38.84 25.40
CA SER A 23 43.63 39.68 24.39
C SER A 23 45.10 39.53 23.94
N ALA A 24 45.26 39.45 22.63
CA ALA A 24 45.82 40.55 21.80
C ALA A 24 45.92 40.19 20.30
N ASN A 25 45.46 41.11 19.51
CA ASN A 25 45.67 41.23 18.07
C ASN A 25 47.16 41.32 17.71
N LEU A 26 47.49 40.94 16.47
CA LEU A 26 48.22 41.85 15.53
C LEU A 26 48.36 41.21 14.14
N ASP A 27 48.04 42.03 13.16
CA ASP A 27 48.27 41.91 11.74
C ASP A 27 49.76 41.74 11.39
N ALA A 28 50.06 41.06 10.28
CA ALA A 28 50.97 41.57 9.24
C ALA A 28 51.11 40.62 8.04
N SER A 29 50.63 41.09 6.90
CA SER A 29 51.23 41.18 5.57
C SER A 29 51.97 40.02 4.94
N LEU A 30 51.44 39.63 3.77
CA LEU A 30 52.06 39.41 2.46
C LEU A 30 53.59 39.21 2.41
N ASN A 31 54.02 38.04 1.93
CA ASN A 31 54.77 37.97 0.70
C ASN A 31 54.97 36.54 0.14
N SER A 32 54.89 36.51 -1.15
CA SER A 32 55.09 35.49 -2.16
C SER A 32 56.32 34.60 -2.01
N SER A 33 56.19 33.30 -2.34
CA SER A 33 57.13 32.68 -3.29
C SER A 33 56.60 31.34 -3.79
N LEU A 34 56.66 31.19 -5.08
CA LEU A 34 56.37 30.02 -5.89
C LEU A 34 57.21 28.81 -5.46
N ALA A 35 56.61 27.83 -4.82
CA ALA A 35 57.18 26.51 -4.71
C ALA A 35 56.49 25.56 -5.69
N SER A 36 57.28 25.02 -6.57
CA SER A 36 56.90 24.31 -7.78
C SER A 36 55.97 23.09 -7.53
N ARG A 37 54.99 22.96 -8.40
CA ARG A 37 54.04 21.85 -8.50
C ARG A 37 54.67 20.45 -8.62
N ARG A 38 55.99 20.34 -8.72
CA ARG A 38 56.73 19.06 -8.79
C ARG A 38 57.14 18.48 -7.44
N ALA A 39 57.10 19.26 -6.36
CA ALA A 39 57.39 18.76 -5.00
C ALA A 39 56.18 18.13 -4.32
N LEU A 40 54.95 18.54 -4.66
CA LEU A 40 53.69 17.98 -4.15
C LEU A 40 53.34 16.62 -4.76
N LEU A 41 53.81 16.32 -5.97
CA LEU A 41 53.58 15.03 -6.64
C LEU A 41 54.52 13.91 -6.19
N LYS A 42 55.63 14.22 -5.53
CA LYS A 42 56.57 13.23 -5.00
C LYS A 42 56.33 12.88 -3.52
N ALA A 43 55.57 13.70 -2.79
CA ALA A 43 55.17 13.41 -1.40
C ALA A 43 53.89 12.56 -1.31
N SER A 44 53.06 12.55 -2.33
CA SER A 44 51.83 11.74 -2.40
C SER A 44 52.05 10.28 -2.82
N LEU A 45 53.23 9.93 -3.39
CA LEU A 45 53.52 8.55 -3.80
C LEU A 45 54.17 7.68 -2.71
N LEU A 46 54.68 8.28 -1.63
CA LEU A 46 55.28 7.56 -0.50
C LEU A 46 54.36 7.39 0.73
N ALA A 47 53.22 8.08 0.74
CA ALA A 47 52.19 7.88 1.77
C ALA A 47 51.14 6.82 1.39
N GLY A 48 51.15 6.29 0.16
CA GLY A 48 50.18 5.31 -0.36
C GLY A 48 50.49 3.84 -0.07
N VAL A 49 51.67 3.50 0.42
CA VAL A 49 52.13 2.10 0.61
C VAL A 49 52.08 1.65 2.07
N GLY A 50 51.90 2.56 3.02
CA GLY A 50 51.92 2.26 4.48
C GLY A 50 50.57 2.00 5.13
N LEU A 51 49.43 2.14 4.46
CA LEU A 51 48.07 2.00 5.03
C LEU A 51 47.24 0.87 4.43
N GLY A 52 47.87 -0.07 3.75
CA GLY A 52 47.20 -1.18 3.06
C GLY A 52 47.00 -2.48 3.88
N LEU A 53 47.34 -2.54 5.15
CA LEU A 53 47.28 -3.78 5.94
C LEU A 53 46.62 -3.58 7.33
N GLY A 54 45.38 -3.11 7.37
CA GLY A 54 44.71 -2.95 8.67
C GLY A 54 43.20 -2.72 8.62
N ALA A 55 42.56 -2.82 7.48
CA ALA A 55 41.13 -2.62 7.35
C ALA A 55 40.37 -3.92 7.04
N CYS A 56 40.52 -4.95 7.89
CA CYS A 56 39.45 -5.92 8.06
C CYS A 56 38.38 -5.30 8.98
N ALA A 57 37.71 -4.24 8.51
CA ALA A 57 36.46 -3.84 9.08
C ALA A 57 35.48 -4.99 8.87
N LYS A 58 35.14 -5.71 9.94
CA LYS A 58 33.99 -6.63 9.94
C LYS A 58 32.78 -5.81 9.50
N LEU A 59 32.36 -6.01 8.25
CA LEU A 59 31.03 -5.59 7.81
C LEU A 59 30.03 -6.28 8.75
N PRO A 60 29.11 -5.56 9.39
CA PRO A 60 28.08 -6.18 10.19
C PRO A 60 27.24 -7.06 9.26
N THR A 61 27.31 -8.37 9.44
CA THR A 61 26.58 -9.38 8.66
C THR A 61 25.16 -9.60 9.17
N SER A 62 24.70 -8.81 10.14
CA SER A 62 23.34 -8.86 10.67
C SER A 62 22.94 -7.46 11.15
N GLY A 63 22.11 -6.82 10.38
CA GLY A 63 21.35 -5.64 10.73
C GLY A 63 20.12 -5.62 9.83
N PRO A 64 18.97 -5.11 10.30
CA PRO A 64 17.84 -4.98 9.41
C PRO A 64 18.26 -4.12 8.23
N VAL A 65 18.06 -4.64 7.00
CA VAL A 65 18.14 -3.84 5.78
C VAL A 65 17.11 -2.73 5.96
N ARG A 66 17.58 -1.54 6.32
CA ARG A 66 16.76 -0.36 6.20
C ARG A 66 16.59 -0.16 4.70
N VAL A 67 15.44 -0.49 4.17
CA VAL A 67 14.95 0.18 2.99
C VAL A 67 14.92 1.65 3.41
N ALA A 68 15.93 2.40 3.02
CA ALA A 68 15.86 3.84 3.11
C ALA A 68 14.63 4.19 2.28
N ASP A 69 13.56 4.54 2.96
CA ASP A 69 12.49 5.30 2.38
C ASP A 69 13.16 6.62 1.97
N HIS A 70 13.71 6.60 0.77
CA HIS A 70 14.07 7.83 0.09
C HIS A 70 12.71 8.47 -0.10
N GLY A 71 12.34 9.32 0.86
CA GLY A 71 11.28 10.27 0.65
C GLY A 71 11.50 10.76 -0.76
N VAL A 72 10.60 10.35 -1.67
CA VAL A 72 10.70 10.67 -3.08
C VAL A 72 10.88 12.17 -3.10
N ARG A 73 12.14 12.63 -3.26
CA ARG A 73 12.39 13.99 -3.69
C ARG A 73 11.46 14.10 -4.87
N GLN A 74 10.57 15.05 -4.78
CA GLN A 74 9.67 15.39 -5.86
C GLN A 74 10.54 15.38 -7.11
N ALA A 75 10.54 14.23 -7.81
CA ALA A 75 11.35 14.07 -9.02
C ALA A 75 10.85 15.19 -9.90
N ASP A 76 11.76 16.01 -10.39
CA ASP A 76 11.44 17.07 -11.32
C ASP A 76 10.50 16.44 -12.35
N LEU A 77 9.24 16.90 -12.34
CA LEU A 77 8.24 16.46 -13.28
C LEU A 77 8.87 16.65 -14.66
N VAL A 78 9.15 15.57 -15.36
CA VAL A 78 9.54 15.64 -16.76
C VAL A 78 8.33 16.24 -17.47
N LEU A 79 8.35 17.56 -17.67
CA LEU A 79 7.31 18.28 -18.39
C LEU A 79 7.40 17.82 -19.84
N GLN A 80 6.54 16.94 -20.24
CA GLN A 80 6.36 16.61 -21.65
C GLN A 80 5.62 17.80 -22.29
N TYR A 81 6.32 18.52 -23.18
CA TYR A 81 5.69 19.53 -24.03
C TYR A 81 5.17 18.85 -25.28
N ALA A 82 3.86 18.90 -25.49
CA ALA A 82 3.26 18.51 -26.75
C ALA A 82 3.13 19.73 -27.66
N GLN A 83 3.31 19.50 -28.95
CA GLN A 83 3.03 20.52 -29.98
C GLN A 83 1.56 20.46 -30.39
N GLY A 84 0.98 21.61 -30.74
CA GLY A 84 -0.36 21.68 -31.31
C GLY A 84 -0.41 21.09 -32.72
N PRO A 85 -1.62 21.04 -33.35
CA PRO A 85 -1.83 20.42 -34.66
C PRO A 85 -0.98 21.10 -35.74
N VAL A 86 -0.29 20.29 -36.54
CA VAL A 86 0.56 20.76 -37.63
C VAL A 86 -0.31 21.08 -38.87
N LYS A 87 -0.01 22.18 -39.56
CA LYS A 87 -0.71 22.56 -40.78
C LYS A 87 -0.50 21.51 -41.87
N GLY A 88 -1.59 21.05 -42.48
CA GLY A 88 -1.58 20.04 -43.55
C GLY A 88 -1.42 18.60 -43.04
N ALA A 89 -1.48 18.36 -41.71
CA ALA A 89 -1.46 17.02 -41.15
C ALA A 89 -2.65 16.17 -41.63
N SER A 90 -2.42 14.88 -41.88
CA SER A 90 -3.45 13.90 -42.21
C SER A 90 -4.36 13.61 -41.01
N PRO A 91 -5.56 13.03 -41.18
CA PRO A 91 -6.43 12.61 -40.09
C PRO A 91 -5.70 11.76 -39.03
N THR A 92 -4.96 10.76 -39.48
CA THR A 92 -4.15 9.87 -38.60
C THR A 92 -3.14 10.65 -37.80
N GLN A 93 -2.38 11.58 -38.42
CA GLN A 93 -1.40 12.43 -37.74
C GLN A 93 -2.04 13.40 -36.73
N ILE A 94 -3.26 13.86 -36.97
CA ILE A 94 -4.05 14.66 -36.00
C ILE A 94 -4.37 13.83 -34.76
N VAL A 95 -4.80 12.58 -34.93
CA VAL A 95 -5.11 11.69 -33.80
C VAL A 95 -3.84 11.31 -33.03
N GLU A 96 -2.75 10.96 -33.72
CA GLU A 96 -1.46 10.69 -33.07
C GLU A 96 -0.94 11.90 -32.27
N GLY A 97 -1.02 13.10 -32.84
CA GLY A 97 -0.65 14.34 -32.16
C GLY A 97 -1.54 14.62 -30.94
N PHE A 98 -2.85 14.33 -31.05
CA PHE A 98 -3.79 14.44 -29.94
C PHE A 98 -3.46 13.48 -28.79
N LEU A 99 -3.13 12.22 -29.07
CA LEU A 99 -2.73 11.24 -28.04
C LEU A 99 -1.45 11.69 -27.32
N LEU A 100 -0.46 12.22 -28.05
CA LEU A 100 0.74 12.80 -27.45
C LEU A 100 0.41 14.03 -26.58
N ALA A 101 -0.49 14.89 -27.05
CA ALA A 101 -0.94 16.06 -26.29
C ALA A 101 -1.72 15.65 -25.03
N CYS A 102 -2.49 14.56 -25.06
CA CYS A 102 -3.14 14.01 -23.87
C CYS A 102 -2.14 13.49 -22.83
N ALA A 103 -1.04 12.85 -23.25
CA ALA A 103 0.00 12.38 -22.33
C ALA A 103 0.69 13.54 -21.58
N ALA A 104 0.79 14.72 -22.20
CA ALA A 104 1.32 15.94 -21.59
C ALA A 104 0.26 16.80 -20.87
N GLY A 105 -1.02 16.49 -21.08
CA GLY A 105 -2.16 17.36 -20.77
C GLY A 105 -2.33 17.73 -19.27
N TYR A 106 -1.85 16.90 -18.36
CA TYR A 106 -1.90 17.21 -16.92
C TYR A 106 -0.95 18.35 -16.49
N SER A 107 -0.06 18.81 -17.39
CA SER A 107 0.82 19.95 -17.14
C SER A 107 0.25 21.27 -17.63
N ASP A 108 -0.59 21.26 -18.69
CA ASP A 108 -1.17 22.45 -19.33
C ASP A 108 -2.71 22.49 -19.27
N GLU A 109 -3.32 21.68 -18.39
CA GLU A 109 -4.80 21.56 -18.25
C GLU A 109 -5.48 21.17 -19.57
N PHE A 110 -4.79 20.35 -20.36
CA PHE A 110 -5.21 19.88 -21.70
C PHE A 110 -5.41 20.98 -22.74
N ALA A 111 -4.82 22.17 -22.55
CA ALA A 111 -4.95 23.27 -23.51
C ALA A 111 -4.42 22.87 -24.90
N THR A 112 -3.26 22.22 -24.98
CA THR A 112 -2.71 21.71 -26.23
C THR A 112 -3.58 20.63 -26.84
N ALA A 113 -4.06 19.65 -26.05
CA ALA A 113 -4.96 18.60 -26.55
C ALA A 113 -6.26 19.18 -27.11
N ARG A 114 -6.86 20.18 -26.44
CA ARG A 114 -8.07 20.86 -26.95
C ARG A 114 -7.86 21.58 -28.28
N SER A 115 -6.65 21.99 -28.63
CA SER A 115 -6.38 22.62 -29.94
C SER A 115 -6.54 21.66 -31.14
N PHE A 116 -6.55 20.35 -30.90
CA PHE A 116 -6.85 19.31 -31.88
C PHE A 116 -8.34 19.09 -32.09
N LEU A 117 -9.21 19.65 -31.23
CA LEU A 117 -10.65 19.43 -31.24
C LEU A 117 -11.39 20.54 -31.97
N LEU A 118 -12.59 20.24 -32.48
CA LEU A 118 -13.44 21.15 -33.25
C LEU A 118 -14.82 21.27 -32.61
N GLY A 119 -15.36 22.47 -32.61
CA GLY A 119 -16.76 22.74 -32.25
C GLY A 119 -17.12 22.28 -30.85
N GLN A 120 -18.19 21.47 -30.73
CA GLN A 120 -18.66 20.98 -29.45
C GLN A 120 -17.62 20.09 -28.74
N ALA A 121 -16.86 19.27 -29.46
CA ALA A 121 -15.82 18.45 -28.86
C ALA A 121 -14.81 19.30 -28.07
N ALA A 122 -14.39 20.45 -28.59
CA ALA A 122 -13.43 21.34 -27.91
C ALA A 122 -13.97 21.91 -26.57
N SER A 123 -15.29 22.17 -26.48
CA SER A 123 -15.92 22.77 -25.30
C SER A 123 -16.44 21.77 -24.28
N SER A 124 -16.93 20.60 -24.73
CA SER A 124 -17.61 19.63 -23.85
C SER A 124 -16.78 18.42 -23.46
N TRP A 125 -15.66 18.14 -24.14
CA TRP A 125 -14.83 16.99 -23.81
C TRP A 125 -14.24 17.09 -22.38
N ARG A 126 -14.39 16.01 -21.62
CA ARG A 126 -13.95 15.88 -20.22
C ARG A 126 -12.79 14.88 -20.12
N PRO A 127 -11.54 15.36 -20.11
CA PRO A 127 -10.35 14.49 -20.02
C PRO A 127 -10.25 13.74 -18.70
N ASP A 128 -10.87 14.23 -17.63
CA ASP A 128 -10.89 13.70 -16.28
C ASP A 128 -11.98 12.65 -16.01
N ALA A 129 -12.86 12.39 -16.98
CA ALA A 129 -13.95 11.44 -16.81
C ALA A 129 -13.44 10.00 -16.66
N GLN A 130 -12.40 9.64 -17.42
CA GLN A 130 -11.79 8.31 -17.38
C GLN A 130 -10.37 8.34 -17.96
N VAL A 131 -9.50 7.47 -17.46
CA VAL A 131 -8.21 7.18 -18.09
C VAL A 131 -8.18 5.72 -18.51
N TRP A 132 -8.00 5.46 -19.82
CA TRP A 132 -7.66 4.14 -20.33
C TRP A 132 -6.15 3.97 -20.27
N ILE A 133 -5.68 2.94 -19.58
CA ILE A 133 -4.25 2.71 -19.36
C ILE A 133 -3.84 1.48 -20.18
N TYR A 134 -2.89 1.67 -21.08
CA TYR A 134 -2.39 0.58 -21.89
C TYR A 134 -0.96 0.18 -21.51
N ASP A 135 -0.58 -1.06 -21.82
CA ASP A 135 0.76 -1.56 -21.55
C ASP A 135 1.81 -0.78 -22.35
N SER A 136 2.82 -0.26 -21.66
CA SER A 136 3.91 0.51 -22.29
C SER A 136 4.76 -0.33 -23.26
N ALA A 137 4.77 -1.64 -23.14
CA ALA A 137 5.42 -2.55 -24.08
C ALA A 137 4.65 -2.67 -25.41
N GLY A 138 3.33 -2.36 -25.40
CA GLY A 138 2.46 -2.29 -26.58
C GLY A 138 2.32 -0.84 -27.05
N ASN A 139 2.17 -0.64 -28.35
CA ASN A 139 1.88 0.67 -28.91
C ASN A 139 0.38 0.82 -29.19
N ALA A 140 -0.16 2.01 -28.96
CA ALA A 140 -1.46 2.36 -29.50
C ALA A 140 -1.38 2.38 -31.04
N ARG A 141 -2.28 1.67 -31.69
CA ARG A 141 -2.40 1.63 -33.16
C ARG A 141 -3.50 2.59 -33.58
N VAL A 142 -3.17 3.47 -34.53
CA VAL A 142 -4.11 4.40 -35.14
C VAL A 142 -4.37 3.94 -36.56
N THR A 143 -5.62 3.68 -36.92
CA THR A 143 -5.99 3.14 -38.22
C THR A 143 -7.25 3.86 -38.79
N ASP A 144 -7.25 4.06 -40.10
CA ASP A 144 -8.41 4.58 -40.79
C ASP A 144 -9.54 3.52 -40.83
N ALA A 145 -10.75 3.92 -40.48
CA ALA A 145 -11.93 3.08 -40.63
C ALA A 145 -12.62 3.34 -41.98
N SER A 146 -13.40 2.37 -42.47
CA SER A 146 -14.08 2.45 -43.75
C SER A 146 -15.17 3.55 -43.86
N ASP A 147 -15.62 4.06 -42.70
CA ASP A 147 -16.63 5.14 -42.60
C ASP A 147 -16.00 6.54 -42.49
N GLY A 148 -14.66 6.65 -42.60
CA GLY A 148 -13.91 7.90 -42.47
C GLY A 148 -13.62 8.33 -41.04
N SER A 149 -13.94 7.51 -40.05
CA SER A 149 -13.47 7.68 -38.67
C SER A 149 -12.05 7.13 -38.49
N ILE A 150 -11.42 7.46 -37.37
CA ILE A 150 -10.13 6.91 -36.97
C ILE A 150 -10.32 6.02 -35.73
N ASN A 151 -9.87 4.79 -35.82
CA ASN A 151 -9.85 3.86 -34.69
C ASN A 151 -8.48 3.85 -34.02
N VAL A 152 -8.50 3.89 -32.69
CA VAL A 152 -7.33 3.73 -31.84
C VAL A 152 -7.51 2.47 -31.02
N SER A 153 -6.58 1.52 -31.15
CA SER A 153 -6.57 0.25 -30.42
C SER A 153 -5.27 0.13 -29.63
N ALA A 154 -5.36 -0.24 -28.35
CA ALA A 154 -4.19 -0.42 -27.49
C ALA A 154 -4.42 -1.56 -26.49
N PRO A 155 -3.37 -2.42 -26.19
CA PRO A 155 -3.49 -3.51 -25.23
C PRO A 155 -3.91 -2.98 -23.84
N ALA A 156 -5.09 -3.37 -23.37
CA ALA A 156 -5.66 -2.85 -22.14
C ALA A 156 -4.90 -3.40 -20.91
N LEU A 157 -4.39 -2.51 -20.07
CA LEU A 157 -3.82 -2.83 -18.77
C LEU A 157 -4.83 -2.58 -17.66
N ALA A 158 -5.47 -1.41 -17.68
CA ALA A 158 -6.42 -0.99 -16.65
C ALA A 158 -7.24 0.22 -17.10
N THR A 159 -8.19 0.60 -16.26
CA THR A 159 -8.90 1.89 -16.34
C THR A 159 -8.81 2.61 -15.00
N LEU A 160 -8.83 3.94 -15.03
CA LEU A 160 -9.01 4.79 -13.86
C LEU A 160 -10.28 5.62 -14.04
N ASP A 161 -11.19 5.55 -13.07
CA ASP A 161 -12.40 6.37 -13.12
C ASP A 161 -12.16 7.79 -12.54
N ALA A 162 -13.18 8.66 -12.65
CA ALA A 162 -13.14 10.03 -12.13
C ALA A 162 -12.94 10.12 -10.60
N LYS A 163 -13.17 9.03 -9.85
CA LYS A 163 -12.94 8.93 -8.41
C LYS A 163 -11.55 8.42 -8.05
N GLY A 164 -10.70 8.12 -9.06
CA GLY A 164 -9.37 7.57 -8.87
C GLY A 164 -9.35 6.07 -8.54
N ILE A 165 -10.40 5.32 -8.89
CA ILE A 165 -10.48 3.87 -8.72
C ILE A 165 -9.82 3.19 -9.92
N TYR A 166 -8.78 2.39 -9.66
CA TYR A 166 -8.00 1.69 -10.67
C TYR A 166 -8.53 0.27 -10.85
N SER A 167 -9.08 -0.04 -12.02
CA SER A 167 -9.62 -1.37 -12.34
C SER A 167 -8.75 -2.08 -13.37
N VAL A 168 -8.25 -3.27 -13.01
CA VAL A 168 -7.39 -4.09 -13.89
C VAL A 168 -8.20 -4.66 -15.04
N ALA A 169 -7.65 -4.62 -16.25
CA ALA A 169 -8.19 -5.33 -17.41
C ALA A 169 -7.66 -6.78 -17.42
N PHE A 170 -8.50 -7.72 -17.81
CA PHE A 170 -8.18 -9.15 -17.88
C PHE A 170 -8.49 -9.71 -19.27
N GLY A 171 -7.89 -10.85 -19.60
CA GLY A 171 -8.23 -11.61 -20.81
C GLY A 171 -7.60 -11.09 -22.10
N GLY A 172 -6.55 -10.26 -22.02
CA GLY A 172 -5.87 -9.75 -23.23
C GLY A 172 -6.72 -8.82 -24.08
N ALA A 173 -7.70 -8.13 -23.46
CA ALA A 173 -8.56 -7.15 -24.12
C ALA A 173 -7.76 -5.94 -24.61
N ASN A 174 -8.31 -5.22 -25.60
CA ASN A 174 -7.79 -3.92 -26.00
C ASN A 174 -8.74 -2.81 -25.53
N HIS A 175 -8.19 -1.62 -25.33
CA HIS A 175 -8.97 -0.39 -25.36
C HIS A 175 -9.21 -0.01 -26.81
N GLU A 176 -10.46 0.17 -27.17
CA GLU A 176 -10.89 0.55 -28.52
C GLU A 176 -11.59 1.91 -28.45
N LEU A 177 -11.06 2.91 -29.18
CA LEU A 177 -11.61 4.26 -29.24
C LEU A 177 -11.85 4.62 -30.70
N THR A 178 -13.02 5.21 -31.01
CA THR A 178 -13.34 5.71 -32.32
C THR A 178 -13.46 7.23 -32.27
N LEU A 179 -12.72 7.92 -33.13
CA LEU A 179 -12.71 9.37 -33.26
C LEU A 179 -13.22 9.79 -34.64
N SER A 180 -14.15 10.73 -34.67
CA SER A 180 -14.65 11.32 -35.94
C SER A 180 -13.92 12.63 -36.20
N LEU A 181 -13.49 12.85 -37.42
CA LEU A 181 -12.77 14.05 -37.83
C LEU A 181 -13.58 14.85 -38.86
N ALA A 182 -13.37 16.17 -38.85
CA ALA A 182 -13.87 17.12 -39.82
C ALA A 182 -12.84 18.21 -40.09
N THR A 183 -12.96 18.91 -41.20
CA THR A 183 -12.12 20.07 -41.51
C THR A 183 -12.68 21.33 -40.85
N ASP A 184 -11.78 22.16 -40.30
CA ASP A 184 -12.11 23.50 -39.82
C ASP A 184 -12.33 24.49 -40.98
N GLY A 185 -12.68 25.74 -40.68
CA GLY A 185 -12.89 26.79 -41.66
C GLY A 185 -11.69 27.14 -42.55
N SER A 186 -10.49 26.66 -42.21
CA SER A 186 -9.28 26.79 -43.00
C SER A 186 -8.88 25.51 -43.76
N GLY A 187 -9.75 24.51 -43.77
CA GLY A 187 -9.55 23.22 -44.44
C GLY A 187 -8.58 22.28 -43.70
N GLN A 188 -8.27 22.53 -42.40
CA GLN A 188 -7.41 21.68 -41.63
C GLN A 188 -8.20 20.64 -40.83
N TRP A 189 -7.72 19.40 -40.80
CA TRP A 189 -8.37 18.33 -40.05
C TRP A 189 -8.33 18.59 -38.52
N ARG A 190 -9.45 18.32 -37.86
CA ARG A 190 -9.65 18.36 -36.40
C ARG A 190 -10.56 17.24 -35.97
N ILE A 191 -10.50 16.85 -34.71
CA ILE A 191 -11.36 15.85 -34.09
C ILE A 191 -12.71 16.53 -33.76
N ALA A 192 -13.80 16.07 -34.37
CA ALA A 192 -15.14 16.60 -34.19
C ALA A 192 -15.95 15.84 -33.15
N ALA A 193 -15.64 14.53 -32.93
CA ALA A 193 -16.24 13.72 -31.88
C ALA A 193 -15.25 12.68 -31.34
N LEU A 194 -15.28 12.49 -30.03
CA LEU A 194 -14.46 11.52 -29.30
C LEU A 194 -15.14 11.17 -27.97
N PRO A 195 -14.84 10.02 -27.35
CA PRO A 195 -15.30 9.71 -25.99
C PRO A 195 -14.62 10.61 -24.95
N ASP A 196 -15.30 10.85 -23.82
CA ASP A 196 -14.75 11.53 -22.66
C ASP A 196 -13.65 10.68 -21.99
N GLY A 197 -12.53 11.29 -21.64
CA GLY A 197 -11.38 10.62 -21.03
C GLY A 197 -10.12 10.71 -21.89
N VAL A 198 -9.06 10.05 -21.44
CA VAL A 198 -7.73 10.04 -22.10
C VAL A 198 -7.15 8.63 -22.15
N LEU A 199 -6.41 8.32 -23.22
CA LEU A 199 -5.65 7.08 -23.37
C LEU A 199 -4.18 7.36 -23.04
N LEU A 200 -3.64 6.67 -22.02
CA LEU A 200 -2.26 6.83 -21.56
C LEU A 200 -1.51 5.50 -21.54
N SER A 201 -0.23 5.52 -21.89
CA SER A 201 0.65 4.40 -21.54
C SER A 201 0.81 4.29 -20.03
N ALA A 202 1.12 3.09 -19.52
CA ALA A 202 1.39 2.87 -18.09
C ALA A 202 2.49 3.82 -17.57
N THR A 203 3.52 4.10 -18.38
CA THR A 203 4.58 5.05 -18.05
C THR A 203 4.05 6.49 -17.92
N SER A 204 3.28 6.98 -18.89
CA SER A 204 2.69 8.32 -18.84
C SER A 204 1.73 8.46 -17.66
N PHE A 205 0.94 7.42 -17.39
CA PHE A 205 0.06 7.36 -16.24
C PHE A 205 0.84 7.47 -14.91
N GLN A 206 1.89 6.69 -14.71
CA GLN A 206 2.72 6.72 -13.49
C GLN A 206 3.45 8.06 -13.32
N ASN A 207 3.76 8.77 -14.40
CA ASN A 207 4.34 10.11 -14.33
C ASN A 207 3.33 11.15 -13.83
N ALA A 208 2.07 11.06 -14.24
CA ALA A 208 1.01 12.01 -13.88
C ALA A 208 0.35 11.68 -12.53
N PHE A 209 0.16 10.40 -12.22
CA PHE A 209 -0.60 9.94 -11.05
C PHE A 209 0.29 9.24 -10.02
N VAL A 210 -0.21 9.17 -8.80
CA VAL A 210 0.39 8.41 -7.70
C VAL A 210 -0.72 7.75 -6.87
N ALA A 211 -0.49 6.51 -6.46
CA ALA A 211 -1.39 5.81 -5.57
C ALA A 211 -1.27 6.34 -4.14
N GLN A 212 -2.40 6.61 -3.50
CA GLN A 212 -2.50 7.06 -2.12
C GLN A 212 -3.60 6.27 -1.40
N ASN A 213 -3.40 6.01 -0.11
CA ASN A 213 -4.41 5.36 0.71
C ASN A 213 -5.31 6.43 1.33
N LEU A 214 -6.61 6.39 1.04
CA LEU A 214 -7.62 7.18 1.72
C LEU A 214 -8.17 6.34 2.87
N TYR A 215 -8.36 6.93 4.03
CA TYR A 215 -8.81 6.18 5.19
C TYR A 215 -10.25 6.52 5.54
N PHE A 216 -11.07 5.47 5.66
CA PHE A 216 -12.49 5.57 6.02
C PHE A 216 -12.77 4.74 7.27
N PHE A 217 -13.72 5.15 8.08
CA PHE A 217 -14.10 4.39 9.26
C PHE A 217 -14.85 3.11 8.89
N ASN A 218 -14.56 2.04 9.62
CA ASN A 218 -15.45 0.89 9.64
C ASN A 218 -16.80 1.28 10.27
N ARG A 219 -17.83 0.43 10.10
CA ARG A 219 -19.20 0.74 10.52
C ARG A 219 -19.34 1.09 12.01
N SER A 220 -18.57 0.42 12.86
CA SER A 220 -18.52 0.70 14.30
C SER A 220 -17.66 1.92 14.69
N ARG A 221 -17.04 2.61 13.73
CA ARG A 221 -16.12 3.75 13.93
C ARG A 221 -14.92 3.46 14.87
N THR A 222 -14.58 2.19 15.06
CA THR A 222 -13.46 1.76 15.91
C THR A 222 -12.11 1.80 15.19
N ALA A 223 -12.10 1.59 13.87
CA ALA A 223 -10.89 1.52 13.05
C ALA A 223 -11.05 2.31 11.75
N LEU A 224 -9.92 2.80 11.24
CA LEU A 224 -9.79 3.37 9.91
C LEU A 224 -9.21 2.29 8.98
N VAL A 225 -9.81 2.14 7.81
CA VAL A 225 -9.48 1.15 6.79
C VAL A 225 -9.04 1.87 5.52
N ALA A 226 -7.94 1.40 4.93
CA ALA A 226 -7.37 1.99 3.74
C ALA A 226 -8.18 1.62 2.48
N ASP A 227 -8.46 2.64 1.67
CA ASP A 227 -9.03 2.56 0.33
C ASP A 227 -8.06 3.22 -0.64
N ARG A 228 -7.39 2.44 -1.48
CA ARG A 228 -6.35 2.95 -2.38
C ARG A 228 -6.97 3.67 -3.58
N ARG A 229 -6.49 4.89 -3.83
CA ARG A 229 -6.88 5.71 -4.99
C ARG A 229 -5.66 6.25 -5.71
N TRP A 230 -5.80 6.47 -7.00
CA TRP A 230 -4.80 7.18 -7.78
C TRP A 230 -5.22 8.64 -7.94
N VAL A 231 -4.32 9.53 -7.58
CA VAL A 231 -4.54 10.97 -7.63
C VAL A 231 -3.39 11.66 -8.36
N LEU A 232 -3.63 12.86 -8.89
CA LEU A 232 -2.59 13.61 -9.57
C LEU A 232 -1.46 13.99 -8.62
N ARG A 233 -0.22 13.82 -9.08
CA ARG A 233 0.99 14.20 -8.31
C ARG A 233 1.07 15.70 -8.06
N ARG A 234 0.67 16.50 -9.06
CA ARG A 234 0.62 17.96 -8.93
C ARG A 234 -0.45 18.31 -7.90
N ARG A 235 -0.14 19.22 -6.96
CA ARG A 235 -1.05 19.60 -5.84
C ARG A 235 -1.58 18.38 -5.07
N LEU A 236 -0.69 17.42 -4.81
CA LEU A 236 -1.02 16.11 -4.26
C LEU A 236 -1.97 16.19 -3.06
N THR A 237 -1.66 17.03 -2.06
CA THR A 237 -2.44 17.13 -0.82
C THR A 237 -3.89 17.53 -1.11
N ALA A 238 -4.11 18.50 -2.00
CA ALA A 238 -5.45 18.93 -2.39
C ALA A 238 -6.22 17.82 -3.12
N HIS A 239 -5.57 17.09 -4.06
CA HIS A 239 -6.22 15.99 -4.76
C HIS A 239 -6.53 14.81 -3.83
N VAL A 240 -5.68 14.52 -2.83
CA VAL A 240 -5.96 13.51 -1.79
C VAL A 240 -7.20 13.89 -0.98
N VAL A 241 -7.32 15.14 -0.54
CA VAL A 241 -8.52 15.60 0.17
C VAL A 241 -9.74 15.57 -0.73
N SER A 242 -9.65 16.08 -1.98
CA SER A 242 -10.77 16.02 -2.94
C SER A 242 -11.23 14.59 -3.18
N ALA A 243 -10.31 13.64 -3.34
CA ALA A 243 -10.65 12.22 -3.48
C ALA A 243 -11.31 11.65 -2.21
N LEU A 244 -10.83 12.04 -1.00
CA LEU A 244 -11.43 11.62 0.27
C LEU A 244 -12.89 12.10 0.40
N LEU A 245 -13.18 13.32 -0.07
CA LEU A 245 -14.54 13.89 -0.08
C LEU A 245 -15.51 13.14 -1.00
N THR A 246 -15.02 12.35 -1.97
CA THR A 246 -15.91 11.52 -2.82
C THR A 246 -16.44 10.27 -2.11
N GLY A 247 -16.02 10.01 -0.86
CA GLY A 247 -16.39 8.83 -0.10
C GLY A 247 -15.63 7.55 -0.50
N PRO A 248 -15.91 6.42 0.18
CA PRO A 248 -15.26 5.15 -0.09
C PRO A 248 -15.62 4.58 -1.48
N ALA A 249 -14.78 3.66 -1.98
CA ALA A 249 -15.05 2.94 -3.24
C ALA A 249 -16.38 2.19 -3.19
N PRO A 250 -17.12 2.04 -4.31
CA PRO A 250 -18.43 1.39 -4.33
C PRO A 250 -18.44 0.01 -3.67
N TRP A 251 -17.43 -0.83 -3.91
CA TRP A 251 -17.33 -2.16 -3.32
C TRP A 251 -17.09 -2.15 -1.81
N LEU A 252 -16.72 -1.00 -1.20
CA LEU A 252 -16.51 -0.78 0.24
C LEU A 252 -17.68 -0.05 0.91
N ASN A 253 -18.63 0.52 0.18
CA ASN A 253 -19.70 1.37 0.72
C ASN A 253 -20.59 0.69 1.76
N GLN A 254 -20.71 -0.65 1.71
CA GLN A 254 -21.50 -1.40 2.70
C GLN A 254 -20.80 -1.54 4.05
N THR A 255 -19.50 -1.30 4.12
CA THR A 255 -18.66 -1.57 5.29
C THR A 255 -17.92 -0.38 5.83
N LEU A 256 -17.68 0.62 4.98
CA LEU A 256 -16.97 1.84 5.34
C LEU A 256 -17.85 3.08 5.24
N SER A 257 -17.53 4.07 6.06
CA SER A 257 -18.20 5.37 6.06
C SER A 257 -17.19 6.50 6.27
N SER A 258 -17.47 7.66 5.67
CA SER A 258 -16.74 8.89 5.96
C SER A 258 -17.24 9.50 7.27
N ALA A 259 -16.32 10.12 8.04
CA ALA A 259 -16.69 11.03 9.11
C ALA A 259 -17.08 12.41 8.57
N ILE A 260 -16.62 12.74 7.35
CA ILE A 260 -16.96 13.98 6.67
C ILE A 260 -18.36 13.80 6.08
N PRO A 261 -19.32 14.70 6.39
CA PRO A 261 -20.68 14.60 5.85
C PRO A 261 -20.72 14.67 4.33
N ASP A 262 -21.73 14.04 3.74
CA ASP A 262 -21.98 14.11 2.31
C ASP A 262 -22.25 15.57 1.88
N GLY A 263 -21.76 15.96 0.71
CA GLY A 263 -21.93 17.30 0.15
C GLY A 263 -20.88 18.32 0.62
N VAL A 264 -20.06 17.99 1.63
CA VAL A 264 -18.92 18.84 2.02
C VAL A 264 -17.92 18.92 0.87
N THR A 265 -17.46 20.13 0.60
CA THR A 265 -16.43 20.44 -0.42
C THR A 265 -15.26 21.17 0.23
N LEU A 266 -14.18 21.38 -0.53
CA LEU A 266 -13.14 22.30 -0.10
C LEU A 266 -13.67 23.73 -0.11
N GLY A 267 -13.37 24.47 0.96
CA GLY A 267 -13.62 25.90 1.04
C GLY A 267 -12.67 26.71 0.16
N SER A 268 -12.80 28.03 0.18
CA SER A 268 -11.99 28.93 -0.65
C SER A 268 -10.48 28.90 -0.31
N GLY A 269 -10.13 28.57 0.94
CA GLY A 269 -8.75 28.37 1.39
C GLY A 269 -8.13 27.05 0.88
N GLY A 270 -8.96 26.08 0.46
CA GLY A 270 -8.51 24.81 -0.09
C GLY A 270 -7.66 24.01 0.90
N VAL A 271 -6.49 23.56 0.45
CA VAL A 271 -5.51 22.85 1.29
C VAL A 271 -4.16 23.54 1.19
N GLU A 272 -3.68 24.07 2.29
CA GLU A 272 -2.37 24.70 2.40
C GLU A 272 -1.43 23.83 3.25
N VAL A 273 -0.17 23.68 2.83
CA VAL A 273 0.86 22.99 3.62
C VAL A 273 2.01 23.95 3.90
N SER A 274 2.18 24.29 5.17
CA SER A 274 3.26 25.15 5.65
C SER A 274 3.91 24.52 6.88
N GLN A 275 5.25 24.46 6.91
CA GLN A 275 6.02 23.89 8.03
C GLN A 275 5.56 22.47 8.43
N ALA A 276 5.22 21.65 7.44
CA ALA A 276 4.66 20.29 7.61
C ALA A 276 3.31 20.23 8.34
N VAL A 277 2.58 21.35 8.44
CA VAL A 277 1.20 21.43 8.90
C VAL A 277 0.29 21.59 7.68
N ALA A 278 -0.64 20.67 7.50
CA ALA A 278 -1.68 20.79 6.49
C ALA A 278 -2.91 21.46 7.09
N THR A 279 -3.28 22.64 6.58
CA THR A 279 -4.55 23.32 6.90
C THR A 279 -5.55 22.99 5.82
N VAL A 280 -6.66 22.37 6.20
CA VAL A 280 -7.75 21.94 5.29
C VAL A 280 -8.96 22.80 5.58
N ASP A 281 -9.31 23.68 4.63
CA ASP A 281 -10.52 24.50 4.69
C ASP A 281 -11.68 23.71 4.07
N LEU A 282 -12.70 23.40 4.87
CA LEU A 282 -13.91 22.70 4.47
C LEU A 282 -15.10 23.67 4.41
N SER A 283 -16.07 23.34 3.56
CA SER A 283 -17.30 24.14 3.44
C SER A 283 -18.13 24.15 4.74
N SER A 284 -19.08 25.08 4.84
CA SER A 284 -19.79 25.43 6.09
C SER A 284 -20.58 24.30 6.74
N GLU A 285 -20.89 23.24 6.02
CA GLU A 285 -21.66 22.09 6.52
C GLU A 285 -21.01 21.41 7.72
N VAL A 286 -19.65 21.46 7.81
CA VAL A 286 -18.91 20.84 8.93
C VAL A 286 -19.00 21.64 10.23
N ALA A 287 -19.39 22.92 10.18
CA ALA A 287 -19.47 23.78 11.37
C ALA A 287 -20.46 23.23 12.40
N ASN A 288 -21.57 22.64 11.93
CA ASN A 288 -22.66 22.11 12.76
C ASN A 288 -22.43 20.66 13.24
N ALA A 289 -21.32 20.03 12.87
CA ALA A 289 -20.99 18.68 13.33
C ALA A 289 -20.80 18.64 14.86
N SER A 290 -21.18 17.53 15.50
CA SER A 290 -20.95 17.35 16.94
C SER A 290 -19.44 17.37 17.27
N ALA A 291 -19.09 17.58 18.53
CA ALA A 291 -17.67 17.54 18.96
C ALA A 291 -17.00 16.22 18.62
N ASN A 292 -17.72 15.09 18.77
CA ASN A 292 -17.22 13.75 18.43
C ASN A 292 -17.02 13.59 16.90
N ASP A 293 -17.94 14.09 16.09
CA ASP A 293 -17.81 14.04 14.63
C ASP A 293 -16.66 14.93 14.14
N LYS A 294 -16.51 16.14 14.70
CA LYS A 294 -15.34 17.01 14.40
C LYS A 294 -14.03 16.31 14.71
N GLN A 295 -13.94 15.61 15.84
CA GLN A 295 -12.76 14.83 16.20
C GLN A 295 -12.54 13.64 15.24
N ALA A 296 -13.61 12.97 14.80
CA ALA A 296 -13.53 11.91 13.81
C ALA A 296 -13.07 12.43 12.44
N ILE A 297 -13.55 13.58 11.98
CA ILE A 297 -13.10 14.26 10.76
C ILE A 297 -11.60 14.55 10.83
N VAL A 298 -11.13 15.17 11.92
CA VAL A 298 -9.71 15.45 12.13
C VAL A 298 -8.89 14.16 12.09
N ARG A 299 -9.34 13.08 12.75
CA ARG A 299 -8.64 11.78 12.77
C ARG A 299 -8.57 11.18 11.38
N GLN A 300 -9.65 11.23 10.60
CA GLN A 300 -9.70 10.71 9.23
C GLN A 300 -8.72 11.46 8.31
N LEU A 301 -8.76 12.78 8.32
CA LEU A 301 -7.85 13.63 7.55
C LEU A 301 -6.39 13.45 7.99
N ALA A 302 -6.12 13.41 9.30
CA ALA A 302 -4.78 13.22 9.84
C ALA A 302 -4.18 11.85 9.44
N THR A 303 -4.98 10.77 9.49
CA THR A 303 -4.52 9.45 9.05
C THR A 303 -4.26 9.42 7.55
N THR A 304 -5.13 10.05 6.76
CA THR A 304 -4.99 10.11 5.30
C THR A 304 -3.80 10.97 4.88
N LEU A 305 -3.64 12.17 5.42
CA LEU A 305 -2.59 13.09 5.03
C LEU A 305 -1.23 12.77 5.69
N GLY A 306 -1.24 12.13 6.85
CA GLY A 306 -0.03 11.77 7.57
C GLY A 306 0.85 10.73 6.90
N GLN A 307 0.35 10.01 5.89
CA GLN A 307 1.20 9.16 5.05
C GLN A 307 2.04 9.95 4.04
N LEU A 308 1.68 11.23 3.78
CA LEU A 308 2.46 12.11 2.93
C LEU A 308 3.68 12.61 3.74
N GLY A 309 4.88 12.37 3.24
CA GLY A 309 6.12 12.74 3.94
C GLY A 309 6.27 14.25 4.21
N SER A 310 5.42 15.08 3.61
CA SER A 310 5.37 16.54 3.79
C SER A 310 4.44 16.98 4.91
N VAL A 311 3.66 16.07 5.55
CA VAL A 311 2.64 16.42 6.55
C VAL A 311 2.88 15.65 7.85
N ASN A 312 3.02 16.38 8.96
CA ASN A 312 3.13 15.81 10.30
C ASN A 312 2.05 16.32 11.29
N GLN A 313 1.20 17.24 10.85
CA GLN A 313 0.05 17.73 11.61
C GLN A 313 -1.04 18.19 10.64
N VAL A 314 -2.29 18.06 11.05
CA VAL A 314 -3.46 18.53 10.29
C VAL A 314 -4.28 19.48 11.16
N ILE A 315 -4.63 20.62 10.60
CA ILE A 315 -5.61 21.57 11.12
C ILE A 315 -6.79 21.55 10.16
N VAL A 316 -7.99 21.45 10.69
CA VAL A 316 -9.23 21.54 9.91
C VAL A 316 -9.94 22.83 10.29
N ASP A 317 -10.23 23.64 9.31
CA ASP A 317 -10.98 24.87 9.50
C ASP A 317 -12.23 24.93 8.60
N CYS A 318 -13.03 25.94 8.81
CA CYS A 318 -14.24 26.24 8.07
C CYS A 318 -14.36 27.77 7.97
N GLY A 319 -13.99 28.32 6.81
CA GLY A 319 -14.02 29.75 6.55
C GLY A 319 -13.17 30.58 7.53
N GLY A 320 -11.97 30.07 7.88
CA GLY A 320 -11.03 30.71 8.79
C GLY A 320 -11.28 30.40 10.28
N THR A 321 -12.30 29.60 10.62
CA THR A 321 -12.55 29.16 12.00
C THR A 321 -12.06 27.74 12.19
N VAL A 322 -11.06 27.53 13.05
CA VAL A 322 -10.53 26.20 13.35
C VAL A 322 -11.59 25.35 14.06
N ILE A 323 -11.96 24.22 13.46
CA ILE A 323 -12.89 23.23 14.03
C ILE A 323 -12.18 22.11 14.77
N GLY A 324 -10.90 21.90 14.50
CA GLY A 324 -10.08 20.93 15.21
C GLY A 324 -8.67 20.78 14.63
N SER A 325 -7.80 20.15 15.41
CA SER A 325 -6.42 19.84 14.98
C SER A 325 -5.97 18.48 15.49
N SER A 326 -5.07 17.85 14.75
CA SER A 326 -4.44 16.60 15.16
C SER A 326 -3.26 16.83 16.10
N ALA A 327 -2.91 15.83 16.92
CA ALA A 327 -1.59 15.74 17.49
C ALA A 327 -0.54 15.52 16.38
N THR A 328 0.74 15.68 16.72
CA THR A 328 1.83 15.38 15.78
C THR A 328 1.77 13.92 15.36
N ILE A 329 1.71 13.69 14.04
CA ILE A 329 1.64 12.38 13.42
C ILE A 329 3.05 11.78 13.42
N ARG A 330 3.21 10.64 14.08
CA ARG A 330 4.46 9.89 14.07
C ARG A 330 4.30 8.70 13.13
N GLN A 331 5.11 8.67 12.09
CA GLN A 331 5.21 7.49 11.24
C GLN A 331 6.02 6.44 11.98
N GLY A 332 5.36 5.39 12.44
CA GLY A 332 6.01 4.26 13.12
C GLY A 332 6.17 3.08 12.18
N HIS A 333 7.40 2.57 12.03
CA HIS A 333 7.63 1.26 11.43
C HIS A 333 7.15 0.20 12.41
N ARG A 334 6.14 -0.57 12.01
CA ARG A 334 5.71 -1.73 12.80
C ARG A 334 6.60 -2.91 12.41
N SER A 335 7.28 -3.48 13.40
CA SER A 335 8.00 -4.74 13.24
C SER A 335 7.01 -5.87 12.93
N PRO A 336 7.37 -6.86 12.10
CA PRO A 336 6.48 -7.97 11.78
C PRO A 336 6.07 -8.83 12.99
N GLY A 337 6.68 -8.63 14.15
CA GLY A 337 6.40 -9.40 15.36
C GLY A 337 7.23 -10.69 15.45
N ALA A 338 7.00 -11.47 16.52
CA ALA A 338 7.61 -12.79 16.69
C ALA A 338 6.91 -13.83 15.79
N VAL A 339 7.63 -14.87 15.38
CA VAL A 339 7.04 -16.02 14.65
C VAL A 339 6.53 -17.04 15.67
N VAL A 340 5.30 -17.50 15.52
CA VAL A 340 4.76 -18.67 16.22
C VAL A 340 4.71 -19.83 15.23
N ALA A 341 5.33 -20.95 15.58
CA ALA A 341 5.49 -22.05 14.67
C ALA A 341 5.38 -23.42 15.35
N ALA A 342 4.86 -24.41 14.62
CA ALA A 342 4.96 -25.82 14.99
C ALA A 342 6.29 -26.37 14.51
N SER A 343 7.07 -26.97 15.41
CA SER A 343 8.40 -27.54 15.18
C SER A 343 8.55 -28.90 15.84
N ALA A 344 9.72 -29.52 15.75
CA ALA A 344 10.05 -30.75 16.47
C ALA A 344 10.08 -30.53 18.01
N ALA A 345 10.34 -29.31 18.49
CA ALA A 345 10.30 -28.96 19.93
C ALA A 345 8.88 -28.71 20.47
N GLY A 346 7.87 -28.71 19.60
CA GLY A 346 6.50 -28.36 19.94
C GLY A 346 6.05 -27.08 19.25
N LEU A 347 5.06 -26.41 19.86
CA LEU A 347 4.66 -25.06 19.44
C LEU A 347 5.60 -24.05 20.10
N VAL A 348 6.28 -23.28 19.27
CA VAL A 348 7.34 -22.34 19.71
C VAL A 348 7.03 -20.92 19.28
N ARG A 349 7.48 -19.96 20.08
CA ARG A 349 7.59 -18.54 19.71
C ARG A 349 9.06 -18.23 19.46
N LEU A 350 9.34 -17.69 18.29
CA LEU A 350 10.68 -17.37 17.79
C LEU A 350 10.82 -15.85 17.67
N GLU A 351 11.86 -15.31 18.30
CA GLU A 351 12.14 -13.87 18.28
C GLU A 351 13.66 -13.67 18.19
N GLY A 352 14.13 -13.38 16.98
CA GLY A 352 15.58 -13.40 16.69
C GLY A 352 16.16 -14.78 17.00
N ASN A 353 17.16 -14.85 17.89
CA ASN A 353 17.80 -16.09 18.34
C ASN A 353 17.09 -16.73 19.54
N ASN A 354 16.04 -16.12 20.07
CA ASN A 354 15.33 -16.63 21.24
C ASN A 354 14.19 -17.55 20.81
N THR A 355 14.12 -18.71 21.48
CA THR A 355 13.02 -19.68 21.29
C THR A 355 12.33 -19.91 22.62
N LYS A 356 11.01 -19.67 22.65
CA LYS A 356 10.15 -19.97 23.81
C LYS A 356 9.18 -21.06 23.45
N VAL A 357 9.17 -22.17 24.16
CA VAL A 357 8.20 -23.25 24.00
C VAL A 357 6.87 -22.80 24.64
N LEU A 358 5.80 -22.79 23.85
CA LEU A 358 4.43 -22.47 24.27
C LEU A 358 3.68 -23.74 24.67
N LEU A 359 3.89 -24.83 23.92
CA LEU A 359 3.35 -26.16 24.18
C LEU A 359 4.38 -27.21 23.74
N ASP A 360 4.68 -28.15 24.62
CA ASP A 360 5.69 -29.19 24.36
C ASP A 360 5.27 -30.13 23.22
N ALA A 361 6.23 -30.76 22.55
CA ALA A 361 5.98 -31.63 21.40
C ALA A 361 5.06 -32.81 21.72
N SER A 362 5.19 -33.40 22.92
CA SER A 362 4.34 -34.51 23.37
C SER A 362 2.87 -34.11 23.54
N ALA A 363 2.60 -32.89 24.02
CA ALA A 363 1.27 -32.35 24.16
C ALA A 363 0.72 -31.79 22.84
N LEU A 364 1.60 -31.24 21.98
CA LEU A 364 1.22 -30.75 20.64
C LEU A 364 0.82 -31.91 19.71
N GLY A 365 1.56 -33.03 19.74
CA GLY A 365 1.36 -34.15 18.81
C GLY A 365 1.78 -33.83 17.38
N GLU A 366 1.36 -34.71 16.45
CA GLU A 366 1.72 -34.61 15.02
C GLU A 366 0.57 -34.03 14.17
N GLY A 367 0.83 -33.80 12.89
CA GLY A 367 -0.16 -33.41 11.88
C GLY A 367 -0.55 -31.93 11.89
N ILE A 368 0.16 -31.07 12.65
CA ILE A 368 -0.09 -29.62 12.62
C ILE A 368 0.38 -29.06 11.28
N ASN A 369 -0.55 -28.51 10.52
CA ASN A 369 -0.32 -27.92 9.19
C ASN A 369 -0.80 -26.46 9.09
N GLY A 370 -1.37 -25.88 10.15
CA GLY A 370 -1.74 -24.45 10.21
C GLY A 370 -1.66 -23.91 11.64
N VAL A 371 -1.27 -22.64 11.76
CA VAL A 371 -1.20 -21.90 13.02
C VAL A 371 -1.76 -20.50 12.80
N ALA A 372 -2.66 -20.05 13.68
CA ALA A 372 -3.16 -18.68 13.71
C ALA A 372 -3.21 -18.18 15.15
N VAL A 373 -2.64 -17.00 15.38
CA VAL A 373 -2.61 -16.34 16.71
C VAL A 373 -3.79 -15.38 16.78
N ALA A 374 -4.78 -15.67 17.60
CA ALA A 374 -5.93 -14.80 17.83
C ALA A 374 -5.61 -13.68 18.83
N ASP A 375 -4.97 -14.03 19.94
CA ASP A 375 -4.49 -13.10 20.97
C ASP A 375 -3.29 -13.70 21.74
N ALA A 376 -2.80 -13.01 22.77
CA ALA A 376 -1.63 -13.43 23.54
C ALA A 376 -1.81 -14.80 24.22
N ASN A 377 -3.04 -15.21 24.49
CA ASN A 377 -3.36 -16.45 25.22
C ASN A 377 -4.06 -17.50 24.33
N THR A 378 -4.51 -17.12 23.13
CA THR A 378 -5.33 -17.99 22.29
C THR A 378 -4.66 -18.20 20.93
N ILE A 379 -4.30 -19.46 20.65
CA ILE A 379 -3.74 -19.89 19.37
C ILE A 379 -4.64 -20.97 18.78
N TYR A 380 -4.95 -20.86 17.50
CA TYR A 380 -5.65 -21.91 16.77
C TYR A 380 -4.66 -22.72 15.96
N LEU A 381 -4.82 -24.03 16.02
CA LEU A 381 -4.00 -25.01 15.34
C LEU A 381 -4.90 -25.80 14.38
N GLN A 382 -4.45 -25.91 13.13
CA GLN A 382 -5.08 -26.81 12.16
C GLN A 382 -4.30 -28.12 12.17
N ARG A 383 -5.00 -29.21 12.46
CA ARG A 383 -4.45 -30.57 12.50
C ARG A 383 -5.25 -31.46 11.56
N ASN A 384 -4.60 -31.96 10.49
CA ASN A 384 -5.24 -32.92 9.56
C ASN A 384 -6.69 -32.52 9.17
N ASN A 385 -6.93 -31.25 8.91
CA ASN A 385 -8.25 -30.65 8.63
C ASN A 385 -9.17 -30.40 9.84
N ALA A 386 -8.82 -30.78 11.08
CA ALA A 386 -9.54 -30.35 12.27
C ALA A 386 -8.97 -29.04 12.81
N LEU A 387 -9.83 -28.22 13.42
CA LEU A 387 -9.44 -26.99 14.09
C LEU A 387 -9.42 -27.19 15.60
N GLU A 388 -8.29 -26.91 16.22
CA GLU A 388 -8.08 -26.97 17.67
C GLU A 388 -7.77 -25.57 18.21
N ARG A 389 -8.17 -25.30 19.44
CA ARG A 389 -7.90 -24.06 20.17
C ARG A 389 -6.98 -24.37 21.34
N LEU A 390 -5.83 -23.70 21.38
CA LEU A 390 -4.89 -23.75 22.49
C LEU A 390 -5.09 -22.53 23.40
N SER A 391 -5.29 -22.76 24.69
CA SER A 391 -5.07 -21.76 25.74
C SER A 391 -3.60 -21.84 26.18
N VAL A 392 -2.85 -20.78 25.90
CA VAL A 392 -1.39 -20.72 26.20
C VAL A 392 -1.14 -20.73 27.70
N ALA A 393 -1.98 -20.05 28.48
CA ALA A 393 -1.85 -19.96 29.94
C ALA A 393 -2.07 -21.32 30.63
N THR A 394 -3.06 -22.10 30.22
CA THR A 394 -3.39 -23.39 30.80
C THR A 394 -2.76 -24.58 30.06
N LYS A 395 -2.13 -24.33 28.89
CA LYS A 395 -1.60 -25.36 27.98
C LYS A 395 -2.65 -26.40 27.57
N THR A 396 -3.92 -25.99 27.46
CA THR A 396 -5.05 -26.89 27.16
C THR A 396 -5.42 -26.76 25.70
N LEU A 397 -5.45 -27.88 24.98
CA LEU A 397 -5.97 -28.02 23.62
C LEU A 397 -7.44 -28.46 23.70
N THR A 398 -8.28 -27.77 22.92
CA THR A 398 -9.71 -28.11 22.81
C THR A 398 -10.08 -28.16 21.33
N GLN A 399 -10.70 -29.24 20.87
CA GLN A 399 -11.21 -29.34 19.52
C GLN A 399 -12.35 -28.35 19.32
N VAL A 400 -12.30 -27.54 18.25
CA VAL A 400 -13.30 -26.53 17.92
C VAL A 400 -14.30 -27.09 16.91
N ASN A 401 -13.81 -27.81 15.90
CA ASN A 401 -14.63 -28.54 14.96
C ASN A 401 -13.92 -29.81 14.44
N GLY A 402 -14.68 -30.70 13.80
CA GLY A 402 -14.19 -31.89 13.11
C GLY A 402 -14.50 -31.89 11.63
N ASP A 403 -14.74 -30.73 11.00
CA ASP A 403 -15.01 -30.63 9.58
C ASP A 403 -13.78 -31.08 8.77
N THR A 404 -14.01 -31.64 7.59
CA THR A 404 -12.96 -32.05 6.64
C THR A 404 -12.78 -30.99 5.53
N ASP A 405 -11.68 -31.10 4.79
CA ASP A 405 -11.37 -30.24 3.63
C ASP A 405 -11.34 -28.73 3.97
N LEU A 406 -10.78 -28.43 5.13
CA LEU A 406 -10.58 -27.05 5.57
C LEU A 406 -9.36 -26.42 4.89
N GLY A 407 -9.54 -25.26 4.34
CA GLY A 407 -8.44 -24.39 3.88
C GLY A 407 -7.59 -23.86 5.05
N PRO A 408 -6.44 -23.21 4.75
CA PRO A 408 -5.54 -22.70 5.78
C PRO A 408 -6.22 -21.76 6.77
N VAL A 409 -5.85 -21.89 8.05
CA VAL A 409 -6.34 -21.02 9.12
C VAL A 409 -5.57 -19.70 9.16
N CYS A 410 -6.27 -18.59 9.33
CA CYS A 410 -5.68 -17.27 9.61
C CYS A 410 -6.50 -16.52 10.68
N ALA A 411 -5.98 -15.40 11.17
CA ALA A 411 -6.66 -14.54 12.16
C ALA A 411 -6.54 -13.06 11.80
N ASP A 412 -7.50 -12.26 12.28
CA ASP A 412 -7.45 -10.80 12.22
C ASP A 412 -7.01 -10.18 13.57
N ASN A 413 -6.83 -8.85 13.62
CA ASN A 413 -6.38 -8.14 14.81
C ASN A 413 -7.41 -8.08 15.95
N SER A 414 -8.65 -8.44 15.66
CA SER A 414 -9.75 -8.48 16.65
C SER A 414 -9.94 -9.88 17.23
N GLY A 415 -9.05 -10.84 16.88
CA GLY A 415 -9.08 -12.21 17.38
C GLY A 415 -10.11 -13.11 16.70
N TRP A 416 -10.74 -12.66 15.61
CA TRP A 416 -11.55 -13.54 14.78
C TRP A 416 -10.66 -14.47 13.98
N VAL A 417 -11.07 -15.74 13.88
CA VAL A 417 -10.33 -16.79 13.17
C VAL A 417 -11.11 -17.22 11.94
N TRP A 418 -10.40 -17.32 10.84
CA TRP A 418 -10.94 -17.48 9.50
C TRP A 418 -10.32 -18.69 8.81
N LEU A 419 -11.14 -19.46 8.13
CA LEU A 419 -10.76 -20.56 7.24
C LEU A 419 -11.85 -20.74 6.19
N TYR A 420 -11.64 -21.62 5.21
CA TYR A 420 -12.69 -21.90 4.22
C TYR A 420 -12.94 -23.38 4.05
N GLN A 421 -14.14 -23.70 3.54
CA GLN A 421 -14.56 -25.02 3.12
C GLN A 421 -15.41 -24.91 1.85
N GLY A 422 -14.90 -25.39 0.74
CA GLY A 422 -15.56 -25.21 -0.56
C GLY A 422 -15.74 -23.73 -0.90
N ALA A 423 -16.96 -23.28 -1.15
CA ALA A 423 -17.31 -21.88 -1.43
C ALA A 423 -17.62 -21.06 -0.16
N ASN A 424 -17.52 -21.66 1.02
CA ASN A 424 -17.88 -21.01 2.28
C ASN A 424 -16.63 -20.59 3.07
N VAL A 425 -16.69 -19.42 3.67
CA VAL A 425 -15.75 -18.93 4.67
C VAL A 425 -16.33 -19.21 6.05
N LEU A 426 -15.59 -19.95 6.84
CA LEU A 426 -15.95 -20.27 8.23
C LEU A 426 -15.23 -19.28 9.14
N VAL A 427 -15.98 -18.63 10.03
CA VAL A 427 -15.49 -17.57 10.90
C VAL A 427 -15.79 -17.91 12.34
N TYR A 428 -14.79 -17.89 13.21
CA TYR A 428 -14.95 -18.10 14.64
C TYR A 428 -14.71 -16.82 15.40
N SER A 429 -15.67 -16.44 16.25
CA SER A 429 -15.50 -15.30 17.14
C SER A 429 -14.42 -15.57 18.20
N PRO A 430 -13.90 -14.54 18.89
CA PRO A 430 -12.98 -14.73 20.03
C PRO A 430 -13.55 -15.66 21.12
N GLN A 431 -14.89 -15.72 21.23
CA GLN A 431 -15.58 -16.62 22.18
C GLN A 431 -15.78 -18.04 21.62
N GLY A 432 -15.46 -18.29 20.34
CA GLY A 432 -15.56 -19.60 19.69
C GLY A 432 -16.88 -19.85 18.96
N THR A 433 -17.77 -18.85 18.84
CA THR A 433 -18.99 -18.98 18.05
C THR A 433 -18.69 -19.03 16.57
N ARG A 434 -19.23 -20.03 15.85
CA ARG A 434 -19.05 -20.23 14.40
C ARG A 434 -20.09 -19.46 13.60
N TYR A 435 -19.62 -18.83 12.52
CA TYR A 435 -20.42 -18.20 11.47
C TYR A 435 -19.98 -18.75 10.12
N THR A 436 -20.87 -18.74 9.13
CA THR A 436 -20.59 -19.20 7.77
C THR A 436 -21.00 -18.12 6.77
N LEU A 437 -20.07 -17.73 5.90
CA LEU A 437 -20.26 -16.69 4.89
C LEU A 437 -19.98 -17.31 3.52
N ALA A 438 -20.83 -17.07 2.53
CA ALA A 438 -20.57 -17.51 1.15
C ALA A 438 -19.78 -16.43 0.40
N VAL A 439 -18.78 -16.84 -0.40
CA VAL A 439 -18.11 -15.88 -1.30
C VAL A 439 -19.06 -15.44 -2.41
N PRO A 440 -18.97 -14.17 -2.89
CA PRO A 440 -19.89 -13.64 -3.88
C PRO A 440 -19.93 -14.43 -5.19
N SER A 441 -18.83 -15.06 -5.59
CA SER A 441 -18.75 -15.92 -6.78
C SER A 441 -19.49 -17.25 -6.63
N ASN A 442 -19.73 -17.69 -5.40
CA ASN A 442 -20.24 -19.01 -5.05
C ASN A 442 -19.44 -20.20 -5.66
N LEU A 443 -18.15 -19.95 -5.97
CA LEU A 443 -17.22 -20.94 -6.48
C LEU A 443 -16.30 -21.44 -5.36
N PRO A 444 -15.79 -22.69 -5.45
CA PRO A 444 -14.83 -23.20 -4.48
C PRO A 444 -13.59 -22.32 -4.37
N ILE A 445 -13.22 -22.00 -3.14
CA ILE A 445 -12.04 -21.20 -2.82
C ILE A 445 -10.79 -22.08 -2.94
N ALA A 446 -9.78 -21.64 -3.68
CA ALA A 446 -8.49 -22.31 -3.79
C ALA A 446 -7.47 -21.78 -2.78
N ALA A 447 -7.49 -20.47 -2.51
CA ALA A 447 -6.64 -19.80 -1.54
C ALA A 447 -7.36 -18.58 -0.97
N PHE A 448 -7.05 -18.20 0.27
CA PHE A 448 -7.62 -17.02 0.88
C PHE A 448 -6.71 -16.47 1.99
N ASP A 449 -6.91 -15.21 2.35
CA ASP A 449 -6.41 -14.61 3.59
C ASP A 449 -7.27 -13.38 3.97
N VAL A 450 -7.42 -13.14 5.28
CA VAL A 450 -8.13 -11.97 5.81
C VAL A 450 -7.15 -10.84 6.09
N ALA A 451 -7.54 -9.60 5.78
CA ALA A 451 -6.75 -8.43 6.14
C ALA A 451 -6.62 -8.29 7.66
N SER A 452 -5.56 -7.63 8.12
CA SER A 452 -5.31 -7.43 9.57
C SER A 452 -6.45 -6.71 10.28
N ASP A 453 -7.14 -5.82 9.58
CA ASP A 453 -8.28 -5.06 10.11
C ASP A 453 -9.58 -5.89 10.22
N GLY A 454 -9.63 -7.10 9.63
CA GLY A 454 -10.81 -7.97 9.62
C GLY A 454 -11.99 -7.44 8.79
N ASN A 455 -11.79 -6.39 7.97
CA ASN A 455 -12.85 -5.78 7.16
C ASN A 455 -12.75 -6.16 5.67
N ARG A 456 -11.69 -6.85 5.26
CA ARG A 456 -11.47 -7.26 3.88
C ARG A 456 -10.93 -8.68 3.81
N LEU A 457 -11.37 -9.42 2.81
CA LEU A 457 -10.98 -10.79 2.53
C LEU A 457 -10.40 -10.86 1.10
N ALA A 458 -9.22 -11.44 0.94
CA ALA A 458 -8.68 -11.82 -0.35
C ALA A 458 -8.90 -13.30 -0.60
N TYR A 459 -9.33 -13.69 -1.79
CA TYR A 459 -9.56 -15.07 -2.15
C TYR A 459 -9.32 -15.34 -3.64
N ALA A 460 -9.00 -16.58 -3.97
CA ALA A 460 -8.81 -17.05 -5.34
C ALA A 460 -9.83 -18.13 -5.68
N VAL A 461 -10.44 -18.04 -6.85
CA VAL A 461 -11.39 -19.01 -7.41
C VAL A 461 -11.05 -19.29 -8.88
N ALA A 462 -11.37 -20.49 -9.37
CA ALA A 462 -11.15 -20.86 -10.76
C ALA A 462 -12.08 -20.04 -11.69
N VAL A 463 -11.50 -19.46 -12.74
CA VAL A 463 -12.21 -18.76 -13.82
C VAL A 463 -11.56 -19.12 -15.16
N GLY A 464 -12.21 -19.98 -15.93
CA GLY A 464 -11.62 -20.56 -17.14
C GLY A 464 -10.45 -21.46 -16.80
N GLU A 465 -9.31 -21.25 -17.47
CA GLU A 465 -8.08 -22.05 -17.31
C GLU A 465 -7.14 -21.54 -16.21
N SER A 466 -7.50 -20.46 -15.53
CA SER A 466 -6.68 -19.84 -14.46
C SER A 466 -7.53 -19.48 -13.26
N MET A 467 -6.91 -18.91 -12.21
CA MET A 467 -7.62 -18.45 -11.02
C MET A 467 -7.69 -16.92 -11.00
N ARG A 468 -8.85 -16.39 -10.61
CA ARG A 468 -9.08 -14.99 -10.35
C ARG A 468 -8.84 -14.70 -8.87
N VAL A 469 -7.93 -13.79 -8.58
CA VAL A 469 -7.71 -13.24 -7.25
C VAL A 469 -8.59 -12.01 -7.09
N SER A 470 -9.46 -12.04 -6.10
CA SER A 470 -10.38 -10.95 -5.79
C SER A 470 -10.33 -10.58 -4.31
N VAL A 471 -10.72 -9.36 -4.01
CA VAL A 471 -10.91 -8.86 -2.66
C VAL A 471 -12.38 -8.48 -2.49
N CYS A 472 -12.97 -8.79 -1.35
CA CYS A 472 -14.30 -8.33 -0.99
C CYS A 472 -14.30 -7.74 0.43
N ALA A 473 -15.27 -6.87 0.69
CA ALA A 473 -15.49 -6.31 2.00
C ALA A 473 -16.19 -7.33 2.92
N VAL A 474 -15.84 -7.37 4.20
CA VAL A 474 -16.52 -8.14 5.23
C VAL A 474 -17.62 -7.28 5.83
N VAL A 475 -18.87 -7.61 5.53
CA VAL A 475 -20.04 -6.92 6.09
C VAL A 475 -20.25 -7.37 7.54
N ARG A 476 -20.35 -6.40 8.46
CA ARG A 476 -20.57 -6.66 9.89
C ARG A 476 -21.81 -5.95 10.39
N ASP A 477 -22.47 -6.53 11.38
CA ASP A 477 -23.55 -5.87 12.11
C ASP A 477 -23.00 -4.80 13.09
N ASP A 478 -23.91 -4.14 13.81
CA ASP A 478 -23.55 -3.09 14.78
C ASP A 478 -22.79 -3.63 16.02
N LYS A 479 -22.78 -4.96 16.22
CA LYS A 479 -21.99 -5.64 17.26
C LYS A 479 -20.63 -6.10 16.76
N GLY A 480 -20.32 -5.84 15.47
CA GLY A 480 -19.09 -6.24 14.82
C GLY A 480 -19.04 -7.71 14.37
N VAL A 481 -20.18 -8.41 14.38
CA VAL A 481 -20.29 -9.80 13.92
C VAL A 481 -20.30 -9.83 12.39
N PRO A 482 -19.45 -10.64 11.73
CA PRO A 482 -19.51 -10.83 10.28
C PRO A 482 -20.83 -11.48 9.86
N THR A 483 -21.57 -10.82 8.96
CA THR A 483 -22.89 -11.24 8.48
C THR A 483 -22.92 -11.58 6.99
N GLY A 484 -21.89 -11.16 6.23
CA GLY A 484 -21.80 -11.40 4.80
C GLY A 484 -20.51 -10.91 4.20
N LEU A 485 -20.34 -11.17 2.90
CA LEU A 485 -19.25 -10.65 2.09
C LEU A 485 -19.85 -9.75 1.00
N GLY A 486 -19.24 -8.59 0.80
CA GLY A 486 -19.64 -7.62 -0.20
C GLY A 486 -19.20 -8.00 -1.61
N GLU A 487 -19.41 -7.09 -2.54
CA GLU A 487 -19.03 -7.24 -3.94
C GLU A 487 -17.54 -7.55 -4.14
N SER A 488 -17.23 -8.41 -5.12
CA SER A 488 -15.86 -8.79 -5.44
C SER A 488 -15.17 -7.73 -6.29
N TYR A 489 -13.98 -7.35 -5.89
CA TYR A 489 -13.08 -6.50 -6.64
C TYR A 489 -11.86 -7.30 -7.10
N SER A 490 -11.77 -7.58 -8.40
CA SER A 490 -10.70 -8.42 -8.96
C SER A 490 -9.39 -7.63 -9.05
N ILE A 491 -8.29 -8.25 -8.59
CA ILE A 491 -6.97 -7.59 -8.51
C ILE A 491 -5.89 -8.27 -9.35
N TYR A 492 -6.00 -9.59 -9.60
CA TYR A 492 -5.00 -10.34 -10.35
C TYR A 492 -5.58 -11.64 -10.90
N GLN A 493 -4.90 -12.23 -11.88
CA GLN A 493 -5.26 -13.51 -12.47
C GLN A 493 -4.00 -14.32 -12.79
N THR A 494 -3.90 -15.53 -12.20
CA THR A 494 -2.82 -16.50 -12.40
C THR A 494 -3.22 -17.82 -11.75
N ASP A 495 -2.43 -18.89 -11.91
CA ASP A 495 -2.57 -20.09 -11.09
C ASP A 495 -2.03 -19.82 -9.69
N VAL A 496 -2.85 -20.05 -8.66
CA VAL A 496 -2.57 -19.62 -7.28
C VAL A 496 -2.38 -20.81 -6.36
N ALA A 497 -1.23 -20.87 -5.67
CA ALA A 497 -0.96 -21.81 -4.59
C ALA A 497 -1.28 -21.24 -3.20
N ALA A 498 -1.00 -19.94 -2.97
CA ALA A 498 -1.25 -19.29 -1.69
C ALA A 498 -1.45 -17.78 -1.84
N LEU A 499 -2.20 -17.20 -0.90
CA LEU A 499 -2.40 -15.77 -0.73
C LEU A 499 -1.99 -15.33 0.67
N SER A 500 -1.49 -14.10 0.80
CA SER A 500 -1.33 -13.44 2.09
C SER A 500 -1.36 -11.92 1.96
N TRP A 501 -2.08 -11.24 2.82
CA TRP A 501 -1.94 -9.80 2.98
C TRP A 501 -0.54 -9.47 3.52
N VAL A 502 0.17 -8.53 2.90
CA VAL A 502 1.49 -8.08 3.35
C VAL A 502 1.45 -6.72 4.04
N ASP A 503 0.47 -5.93 3.68
CA ASP A 503 0.15 -4.64 4.32
C ASP A 503 -1.35 -4.34 4.21
N GLU A 504 -1.74 -3.09 4.46
CA GLU A 504 -3.15 -2.67 4.46
C GLU A 504 -3.82 -2.77 3.08
N VAL A 505 -3.08 -2.74 1.98
CA VAL A 505 -3.64 -2.65 0.62
C VAL A 505 -2.99 -3.61 -0.39
N THR A 506 -2.03 -4.44 0.03
CA THR A 506 -1.30 -5.32 -0.87
C THR A 506 -1.48 -6.79 -0.48
N VAL A 507 -1.81 -7.61 -1.45
CA VAL A 507 -1.88 -9.07 -1.34
C VAL A 507 -0.67 -9.68 -2.04
N ALA A 508 0.11 -10.51 -1.34
CA ALA A 508 1.09 -11.39 -1.97
C ALA A 508 0.38 -12.60 -2.56
N VAL A 509 0.70 -12.91 -3.79
CA VAL A 509 0.18 -14.06 -4.54
C VAL A 509 1.35 -14.97 -4.88
N LEU A 510 1.34 -16.19 -4.37
CA LEU A 510 2.27 -17.23 -4.74
C LEU A 510 1.63 -18.05 -5.86
N ALA A 511 2.25 -18.04 -7.02
CA ALA A 511 1.79 -18.87 -8.12
C ALA A 511 2.09 -20.35 -7.86
N THR A 512 1.35 -21.24 -8.52
CA THR A 512 1.65 -22.67 -8.51
C THR A 512 3.05 -22.91 -9.06
N ALA A 513 3.84 -23.72 -8.34
CA ALA A 513 5.20 -24.02 -8.75
C ALA A 513 5.24 -24.80 -10.07
N ASN A 514 6.22 -24.50 -10.90
CA ASN A 514 6.51 -25.28 -12.10
C ASN A 514 7.10 -26.67 -11.76
N THR A 515 7.37 -27.48 -12.76
CA THR A 515 7.93 -28.83 -12.59
C THR A 515 9.31 -28.88 -11.92
N ALA A 516 10.04 -27.77 -11.90
CA ALA A 516 11.31 -27.62 -11.18
C ALA A 516 11.11 -27.13 -9.72
N GLY A 517 9.87 -26.99 -9.24
CA GLY A 517 9.56 -26.52 -7.90
C GLY A 517 9.71 -25.00 -7.72
N VAL A 518 9.83 -24.23 -8.81
CA VAL A 518 9.99 -22.78 -8.77
C VAL A 518 8.64 -22.10 -8.92
N ALA A 519 8.30 -21.23 -7.98
CA ALA A 519 7.07 -20.44 -7.96
C ALA A 519 7.39 -18.95 -8.12
N GLN A 520 6.54 -18.24 -8.86
CA GLN A 520 6.57 -16.78 -8.93
C GLN A 520 5.81 -16.21 -7.73
N LEU A 521 6.43 -15.26 -7.06
CA LEU A 521 5.78 -14.40 -6.07
C LEU A 521 5.45 -13.06 -6.72
N THR A 522 4.21 -12.61 -6.59
CA THR A 522 3.73 -11.33 -7.13
C THR A 522 3.03 -10.54 -6.03
N TYR A 523 3.32 -9.25 -5.94
CA TYR A 523 2.54 -8.34 -5.11
C TYR A 523 1.42 -7.72 -5.95
N ALA A 524 0.20 -7.96 -5.55
CA ALA A 524 -1.02 -7.45 -6.18
C ALA A 524 -1.71 -6.43 -5.25
N PRO A 525 -1.46 -5.14 -5.43
CA PRO A 525 -2.13 -4.12 -4.64
C PRO A 525 -3.62 -4.04 -5.02
N VAL A 526 -4.46 -3.87 -4.03
CA VAL A 526 -5.89 -3.55 -4.25
C VAL A 526 -5.99 -2.17 -4.87
N GLY A 527 -6.49 -2.09 -6.11
CA GLY A 527 -6.53 -0.84 -6.85
C GLY A 527 -5.15 -0.33 -7.29
N GLY A 528 -4.24 -1.23 -7.70
CA GLY A 528 -2.92 -0.85 -8.14
C GLY A 528 -2.30 -1.79 -9.17
N MET A 529 -1.12 -1.42 -9.66
CA MET A 529 -0.35 -2.22 -10.59
C MET A 529 0.36 -3.36 -9.86
N VAL A 530 0.34 -4.55 -10.43
CA VAL A 530 1.05 -5.71 -9.90
C VAL A 530 2.56 -5.55 -10.06
N THR A 531 3.31 -6.18 -9.16
CA THR A 531 4.77 -6.18 -9.19
C THR A 531 5.28 -7.59 -8.96
N ASP A 532 6.01 -8.12 -9.92
CA ASP A 532 6.67 -9.40 -9.78
C ASP A 532 7.87 -9.29 -8.84
N MET A 533 7.91 -10.19 -7.88
CA MET A 533 8.97 -10.33 -6.91
C MET A 533 9.93 -11.45 -7.33
N THR A 534 10.99 -11.66 -6.54
CA THR A 534 11.94 -12.74 -6.78
C THR A 534 11.25 -14.11 -6.68
N GLN A 535 11.56 -15.01 -7.62
CA GLN A 535 11.09 -16.39 -7.62
C GLN A 535 11.57 -17.16 -6.39
N VAL A 536 10.77 -18.11 -5.94
CA VAL A 536 11.02 -18.94 -4.76
C VAL A 536 10.95 -20.40 -5.11
N THR A 537 11.92 -21.17 -4.61
CA THR A 537 11.96 -22.63 -4.82
C THR A 537 11.33 -23.38 -3.66
N ASN A 538 10.55 -24.43 -3.97
CA ASN A 538 9.88 -25.29 -2.99
C ASN A 538 8.94 -24.56 -2.01
N ALA A 539 8.39 -23.42 -2.41
CA ALA A 539 7.45 -22.65 -1.64
C ALA A 539 6.10 -23.37 -1.49
N VAL A 540 5.56 -23.42 -0.28
CA VAL A 540 4.25 -24.04 -0.01
C VAL A 540 3.27 -23.09 0.68
N ARG A 541 3.76 -22.08 1.43
CA ARG A 541 2.91 -21.14 2.15
C ARG A 541 3.56 -19.77 2.23
N LEU A 542 2.71 -18.76 2.24
CA LEU A 542 3.09 -17.39 2.58
C LEU A 542 2.83 -17.15 4.08
N VAL A 543 3.75 -16.46 4.72
CA VAL A 543 3.69 -16.10 6.14
C VAL A 543 3.97 -14.62 6.26
N SER A 544 2.99 -13.83 6.67
CA SER A 544 3.10 -12.38 6.77
C SER A 544 2.64 -11.86 8.12
N GLY A 545 3.32 -10.83 8.62
CA GLY A 545 2.86 -10.03 9.75
C GLY A 545 1.72 -9.06 9.38
N LYS A 546 1.39 -8.97 8.08
CA LYS A 546 0.37 -8.07 7.49
C LYS A 546 0.64 -6.58 7.79
N HIS A 547 1.93 -6.25 7.99
CA HIS A 547 2.43 -4.91 8.25
C HIS A 547 3.80 -4.76 7.61
N GLY A 548 4.09 -3.61 7.05
CA GLY A 548 5.43 -3.28 6.54
C GLY A 548 5.78 -3.86 5.18
N GLY A 549 4.82 -4.45 4.45
CA GLY A 549 4.99 -4.83 3.03
C GLY A 549 5.92 -6.03 2.79
N GLN A 550 6.25 -6.82 3.81
CA GLN A 550 7.12 -7.99 3.68
C GLN A 550 6.37 -9.30 3.95
N VAL A 551 6.73 -10.32 3.17
CA VAL A 551 6.25 -11.69 3.35
C VAL A 551 7.44 -12.63 3.49
N SER A 552 7.29 -13.65 4.32
CA SER A 552 8.17 -14.81 4.41
C SER A 552 7.52 -16.00 3.70
N VAL A 553 8.33 -16.94 3.27
CA VAL A 553 7.87 -18.14 2.56
C VAL A 553 8.28 -19.38 3.33
N LEU A 554 7.32 -20.23 3.65
CA LEU A 554 7.58 -21.54 4.21
C LEU A 554 7.77 -22.55 3.05
N THR A 555 8.86 -23.32 3.09
CA THR A 555 9.18 -24.31 2.06
C THR A 555 8.76 -25.72 2.48
N THR A 556 8.71 -26.65 1.51
CA THR A 556 8.49 -28.10 1.74
C THR A 556 9.52 -28.71 2.69
N GLN A 557 10.71 -28.12 2.80
CA GLN A 557 11.79 -28.54 3.70
C GLN A 557 11.65 -27.97 5.10
N GLY A 558 10.59 -27.24 5.40
CA GLY A 558 10.35 -26.60 6.70
C GLY A 558 11.25 -25.41 6.98
N GLN A 559 11.76 -24.75 5.96
CA GLN A 559 12.52 -23.50 6.09
C GLN A 559 11.61 -22.30 5.94
N LEU A 560 11.68 -21.36 6.87
CA LEU A 560 11.05 -20.05 6.72
C LEU A 560 12.06 -19.10 6.07
N MET A 561 11.80 -18.77 4.81
CA MET A 561 12.65 -17.91 3.99
C MET A 561 12.20 -16.46 4.09
N VAL A 562 13.15 -15.55 4.22
CA VAL A 562 12.91 -14.10 4.17
C VAL A 562 13.66 -13.49 2.98
N SER A 563 13.08 -12.47 2.38
CA SER A 563 13.71 -11.75 1.27
C SER A 563 14.92 -10.95 1.78
N SER A 564 16.04 -11.05 1.06
CA SER A 564 17.26 -10.27 1.28
C SER A 564 17.75 -9.74 -0.07
N GLY A 565 17.28 -8.55 -0.43
CA GLY A 565 17.49 -7.98 -1.76
C GLY A 565 16.83 -8.84 -2.84
N ALA A 566 17.63 -9.34 -3.79
CA ALA A 566 17.17 -10.20 -4.90
C ALA A 566 17.18 -11.70 -4.56
N THR A 567 17.45 -12.10 -3.32
CA THR A 567 17.59 -13.50 -2.90
C THR A 567 16.71 -13.84 -1.70
N TRP A 568 16.50 -15.14 -1.47
CA TRP A 568 15.83 -15.67 -0.28
C TRP A 568 16.86 -16.32 0.63
N VAL A 569 16.79 -15.98 1.92
CA VAL A 569 17.66 -16.57 2.95
C VAL A 569 16.83 -17.23 4.06
N PRO A 570 17.25 -18.39 4.58
CA PRO A 570 16.53 -19.05 5.67
C PRO A 570 16.69 -18.22 6.97
N SER A 571 15.56 -17.89 7.60
CA SER A 571 15.50 -17.26 8.91
C SER A 571 15.37 -18.32 10.02
N TYR A 572 14.53 -19.32 9.78
CA TYR A 572 14.31 -20.44 10.70
C TYR A 572 14.17 -21.74 9.90
N SER A 573 14.44 -22.89 10.55
CA SER A 573 14.35 -24.21 9.93
C SER A 573 13.63 -25.21 10.84
N GLY A 574 13.19 -26.35 10.27
CA GLY A 574 12.50 -27.42 11.00
C GLY A 574 11.07 -27.08 11.39
N LEU A 575 10.43 -26.16 10.65
CA LEU A 575 9.05 -25.73 10.88
C LEU A 575 8.06 -26.54 10.04
N ARG A 576 6.92 -26.90 10.61
CA ARG A 576 5.79 -27.58 9.93
C ARG A 576 4.72 -26.57 9.51
N ALA A 577 4.48 -25.57 10.36
CA ALA A 577 3.57 -24.46 10.12
C ALA A 577 4.08 -23.23 10.87
N ALA A 578 3.81 -22.04 10.35
CA ALA A 578 4.24 -20.79 10.96
C ALA A 578 3.25 -19.65 10.68
N THR A 579 3.21 -18.70 11.59
CA THR A 579 2.51 -17.41 11.43
C THR A 579 3.28 -16.35 12.23
N TYR A 580 3.10 -15.08 11.88
CA TYR A 580 3.59 -13.99 12.72
C TYR A 580 2.61 -13.72 13.87
N SER A 581 3.16 -13.58 15.08
CA SER A 581 2.41 -13.12 16.24
C SER A 581 2.33 -11.59 16.23
N ARG A 582 1.15 -11.08 16.50
CA ARG A 582 0.89 -9.63 16.60
C ARG A 582 1.00 -9.11 18.04
N VAL A 583 1.27 -10.02 18.97
CA VAL A 583 1.28 -9.77 20.42
C VAL A 583 2.63 -10.07 21.01
#